data_fa3c7a24ef503b0cb6937ee5fb835e6f
#
_entry.id   fa3c7a24ef503b0cb6937ee5fb835e6f
#
_cell.length_a   1.000
_cell.length_b   1.000
_cell.length_c   1.000
_cell.angle_alpha   90.00
_cell.angle_beta   90.00
_cell.angle_gamma   90.00
#
_symmetry.space_group_name_H-M   'P 1'
#
loop_
_entity.id
_entity.type
_entity.pdbx_description
1 polymer ?
#
loop_
_entity_poly.entity_id
_entity_poly.type
_entity_poly.pdbx_seq_one_letter_code
_entity_poly.pdbx_strand_id
1 'polypeptide(L)'
;MSELRLNTDGHIIKFGADNDVSLTHVADTGLLLNSTMKLQFNDASQFIQGSSATVLSIGATDEIDLTATAVDLNGTLNVSGVATFQATPVFPDGSLAVADLDIDGATDIGAAIVDADLFIIDDGAGGTNR
;
A
#
# COMPACT_ATOMS: atom_id res chain seq x y z
N MET A 1 -15.96 23.64 31.96
CA MET A 1 -15.15 22.64 31.22
C MET A 1 -16.00 21.39 31.10
N SER A 2 -16.36 21.01 29.90
CA SER A 2 -17.20 19.82 29.68
C SER A 2 -16.33 18.75 29.01
N GLU A 3 -15.92 17.74 29.77
CA GLU A 3 -15.18 16.60 29.27
C GLU A 3 -15.80 15.31 29.81
N LEU A 4 -15.79 14.25 29.02
CA LEU A 4 -16.07 12.90 29.47
C LEU A 4 -14.73 12.21 29.76
N ARG A 5 -14.52 11.85 31.04
CA ARG A 5 -13.33 11.09 31.45
C ARG A 5 -13.69 9.64 31.76
N LEU A 6 -12.99 8.73 31.14
CA LEU A 6 -13.03 7.30 31.45
C LEU A 6 -11.73 6.96 32.17
N ASN A 7 -11.73 7.02 33.51
CA ASN A 7 -10.52 7.06 34.34
C ASN A 7 -10.03 5.70 34.82
N THR A 8 -10.59 4.61 34.34
CA THR A 8 -10.21 3.24 34.72
C THR A 8 -9.79 2.45 33.50
N ASP A 9 -8.80 1.58 33.62
CA ASP A 9 -8.43 0.65 32.57
C ASP A 9 -9.56 -0.32 32.24
N GLY A 10 -9.63 -0.74 30.98
CA GLY A 10 -10.68 -1.63 30.52
C GLY A 10 -12.06 -0.99 30.31
N HIS A 11 -12.18 0.35 30.38
CA HIS A 11 -13.44 1.01 30.05
C HIS A 11 -13.89 0.69 28.63
N ILE A 12 -15.19 0.47 28.46
CA ILE A 12 -15.82 0.09 27.19
C ILE A 12 -16.95 1.08 26.89
N ILE A 13 -16.90 1.66 25.69
CA ILE A 13 -18.05 2.37 25.10
C ILE A 13 -18.71 1.40 24.14
N LYS A 14 -20.03 1.19 24.30
CA LYS A 14 -20.80 0.26 23.47
C LYS A 14 -21.81 1.01 22.63
N PHE A 15 -22.04 0.50 21.43
CA PHE A 15 -22.97 1.06 20.44
C PHE A 15 -23.93 -0.02 19.97
N GLY A 16 -25.14 0.41 19.56
CA GLY A 16 -26.21 -0.47 19.14
C GLY A 16 -27.08 -0.98 20.31
N ALA A 17 -28.32 -1.38 20.00
CA ALA A 17 -29.26 -1.91 20.98
C ALA A 17 -28.81 -3.26 21.56
N ASP A 18 -28.07 -4.02 20.78
CA ASP A 18 -27.48 -5.32 21.12
C ASP A 18 -26.03 -5.25 21.56
N ASN A 19 -25.44 -4.01 21.59
CA ASN A 19 -24.05 -3.75 21.98
C ASN A 19 -23.01 -4.49 21.11
N ASP A 20 -23.28 -4.68 19.84
CA ASP A 20 -22.43 -5.43 18.90
C ASP A 20 -21.14 -4.72 18.53
N VAL A 21 -21.11 -3.38 18.60
CA VAL A 21 -19.90 -2.57 18.41
C VAL A 21 -19.41 -2.01 19.74
N SER A 22 -18.14 -2.16 20.02
CA SER A 22 -17.52 -1.58 21.21
C SER A 22 -16.12 -1.01 20.96
N LEU A 23 -15.81 0.06 21.70
CA LEU A 23 -14.49 0.67 21.76
C LEU A 23 -13.96 0.51 23.20
N THR A 24 -12.91 -0.26 23.34
CA THR A 24 -12.33 -0.64 24.64
C THR A 24 -11.00 0.05 24.87
N HIS A 25 -10.80 0.63 26.06
CA HIS A 25 -9.48 1.09 26.50
C HIS A 25 -8.62 -0.15 26.84
N VAL A 26 -7.52 -0.31 26.14
CA VAL A 26 -6.48 -1.32 26.45
C VAL A 26 -5.36 -0.60 27.19
N ALA A 27 -5.15 -0.96 28.46
CA ALA A 27 -4.19 -0.30 29.35
C ALA A 27 -2.81 -0.14 28.68
N ASP A 28 -2.25 1.06 28.76
CA ASP A 28 -0.92 1.44 28.26
C ASP A 28 -0.69 1.18 26.75
N THR A 29 -1.75 0.78 26.00
CA THR A 29 -1.64 0.38 24.59
C THR A 29 -2.47 1.26 23.67
N GLY A 30 -3.79 1.42 23.92
CA GLY A 30 -4.64 2.23 23.05
C GLY A 30 -6.13 1.90 23.13
N LEU A 31 -6.81 2.12 22.02
CA LEU A 31 -8.24 1.85 21.86
C LEU A 31 -8.44 0.67 20.91
N LEU A 32 -9.21 -0.33 21.34
CA LEU A 32 -9.56 -1.52 20.57
C LEU A 32 -11.01 -1.43 20.11
N LEU A 33 -11.21 -1.42 18.79
CA LEU A 33 -12.49 -1.68 18.16
C LEU A 33 -12.67 -3.20 18.07
N ASN A 34 -13.79 -3.72 18.60
CA ASN A 34 -13.99 -5.16 18.76
C ASN A 34 -14.13 -5.93 17.43
N SER A 35 -13.72 -7.19 17.44
CA SER A 35 -13.92 -8.12 16.32
C SER A 35 -13.41 -7.56 14.98
N THR A 36 -14.16 -7.79 13.91
CA THR A 36 -13.91 -7.28 12.56
C THR A 36 -14.72 -6.03 12.24
N MET A 37 -15.09 -5.24 13.26
CA MET A 37 -15.83 -3.99 13.06
C MET A 37 -14.98 -2.98 12.30
N LYS A 38 -15.66 -2.11 11.54
CA LYS A 38 -15.03 -1.09 10.71
C LYS A 38 -15.06 0.27 11.40
N LEU A 39 -13.96 1.02 11.29
CA LEU A 39 -14.01 2.47 11.42
C LEU A 39 -14.36 3.03 10.03
N GLN A 40 -15.60 3.52 9.87
CA GLN A 40 -16.12 4.02 8.60
C GLN A 40 -16.08 5.53 8.52
N PHE A 41 -15.92 6.05 7.30
CA PHE A 41 -15.91 7.47 7.01
C PHE A 41 -16.90 7.74 5.89
N ASN A 42 -17.80 8.74 6.07
CA ASN A 42 -18.79 9.16 5.10
C ASN A 42 -19.80 8.07 4.70
N ASP A 43 -19.37 6.91 4.22
CA ASP A 43 -20.21 5.77 3.89
C ASP A 43 -19.53 4.41 4.17
N ALA A 44 -20.23 3.31 3.90
CA ALA A 44 -19.77 1.96 4.22
C ALA A 44 -18.59 1.46 3.38
N SER A 45 -18.29 2.12 2.26
CA SER A 45 -17.20 1.73 1.36
C SER A 45 -15.85 2.27 1.79
N GLN A 46 -15.84 3.34 2.60
CA GLN A 46 -14.64 4.00 3.10
C GLN A 46 -14.38 3.58 4.54
N PHE A 47 -13.32 2.79 4.76
CA PHE A 47 -13.10 2.21 6.09
C PHE A 47 -11.65 1.82 6.35
N ILE A 48 -11.35 1.68 7.66
CA ILE A 48 -10.20 0.95 8.17
C ILE A 48 -10.74 -0.22 9.01
N GLN A 49 -10.19 -1.42 8.84
CA GLN A 49 -10.70 -2.65 9.45
C GLN A 49 -9.59 -3.68 9.68
N GLY A 50 -9.55 -4.29 10.85
CA GLY A 50 -8.86 -5.56 11.06
C GLY A 50 -9.74 -6.69 10.52
N SER A 51 -9.56 -7.10 9.26
CA SER A 51 -10.40 -8.11 8.62
C SER A 51 -10.09 -9.54 9.08
N SER A 52 -8.92 -9.75 9.68
CA SER A 52 -8.51 -10.97 10.37
C SER A 52 -7.44 -10.65 11.41
N ALA A 53 -6.94 -11.66 12.12
CA ALA A 53 -5.86 -11.49 13.09
C ALA A 53 -4.53 -10.96 12.49
N THR A 54 -4.37 -11.04 11.19
CA THR A 54 -3.11 -10.72 10.49
C THR A 54 -3.27 -9.69 9.37
N VAL A 55 -4.51 -9.22 9.09
CA VAL A 55 -4.79 -8.33 7.97
C VAL A 55 -5.46 -7.06 8.43
N LEU A 56 -4.83 -5.92 8.16
CA LEU A 56 -5.42 -4.60 8.23
C LEU A 56 -5.84 -4.16 6.83
N SER A 57 -7.13 -3.96 6.62
CA SER A 57 -7.70 -3.49 5.35
C SER A 57 -7.99 -2.00 5.42
N ILE A 58 -7.60 -1.26 4.38
CA ILE A 58 -8.01 0.11 4.13
C ILE A 58 -8.79 0.07 2.80
N GLY A 59 -10.04 0.50 2.81
CA GLY A 59 -10.93 0.40 1.66
C GLY A 59 -11.56 1.72 1.27
N ALA A 60 -11.72 1.92 -0.04
CA ALA A 60 -12.52 2.96 -0.68
C ALA A 60 -13.07 2.40 -2.00
N THR A 61 -14.17 2.97 -2.51
CA THR A 61 -14.74 2.55 -3.80
C THR A 61 -13.87 2.98 -4.97
N ASP A 62 -13.37 4.22 -4.94
CA ASP A 62 -12.70 4.83 -6.08
C ASP A 62 -11.20 5.01 -5.83
N GLU A 63 -10.80 5.72 -4.77
CA GLU A 63 -9.42 6.12 -4.56
C GLU A 63 -9.02 6.12 -3.08
N ILE A 64 -7.79 5.72 -2.80
CA ILE A 64 -7.10 5.96 -1.53
C ILE A 64 -5.94 6.92 -1.81
N ASP A 65 -6.07 8.18 -1.40
CA ASP A 65 -5.02 9.18 -1.53
C ASP A 65 -4.09 9.15 -0.31
N LEU A 66 -2.80 8.93 -0.55
CA LEU A 66 -1.75 8.93 0.46
C LEU A 66 -0.81 10.10 0.19
N THR A 67 -1.10 11.27 0.75
CA THR A 67 -0.28 12.47 0.60
C THR A 67 0.74 12.58 1.71
N ALA A 68 2.02 12.39 1.39
CA ALA A 68 3.13 12.46 2.35
C ALA A 68 4.44 12.85 1.65
N THR A 69 5.41 13.34 2.42
CA THR A 69 6.79 13.54 1.93
C THR A 69 7.45 12.22 1.53
N ALA A 70 7.13 11.13 2.22
CA ALA A 70 7.56 9.78 1.91
C ALA A 70 6.50 8.76 2.35
N VAL A 71 6.31 7.70 1.58
CA VAL A 71 5.57 6.50 1.96
C VAL A 71 6.56 5.35 1.97
N ASP A 72 6.81 4.77 3.14
CA ASP A 72 7.74 3.65 3.33
C ASP A 72 6.98 2.32 3.42
N LEU A 73 7.25 1.40 2.51
CA LEU A 73 6.64 0.08 2.44
C LEU A 73 7.69 -0.99 2.75
N ASN A 74 7.74 -1.44 4.00
CA ASN A 74 8.68 -2.46 4.49
C ASN A 74 8.16 -3.88 4.23
N GLY A 75 7.98 -4.23 2.98
CA GLY A 75 7.43 -5.53 2.57
C GLY A 75 7.33 -5.64 1.06
N THR A 76 6.59 -6.62 0.59
CA THR A 76 6.32 -6.79 -0.84
C THR A 76 5.16 -5.88 -1.26
N LEU A 77 5.36 -5.09 -2.30
CA LEU A 77 4.30 -4.36 -2.99
C LEU A 77 3.75 -5.21 -4.12
N ASN A 78 2.46 -5.53 -4.05
CA ASN A 78 1.74 -6.21 -5.14
C ASN A 78 0.77 -5.21 -5.79
N VAL A 79 1.00 -4.91 -7.07
CA VAL A 79 0.14 -4.04 -7.88
C VAL A 79 -0.53 -4.88 -8.95
N SER A 80 -1.84 -5.11 -8.83
CA SER A 80 -2.62 -5.91 -9.80
C SER A 80 -3.03 -5.13 -11.05
N GLY A 81 -2.88 -3.81 -11.03
CA GLY A 81 -3.17 -2.91 -12.15
C GLY A 81 -1.91 -2.25 -12.70
N VAL A 82 -2.09 -1.15 -13.41
CA VAL A 82 -0.97 -0.34 -13.92
C VAL A 82 -0.34 0.46 -12.79
N ALA A 83 0.98 0.39 -12.65
CA ALA A 83 1.75 1.31 -11.80
C ALA A 83 2.26 2.46 -12.65
N THR A 84 1.84 3.70 -12.36
CA THR A 84 2.30 4.90 -13.04
C THR A 84 3.27 5.67 -12.17
N PHE A 85 4.49 5.89 -12.66
CA PHE A 85 5.50 6.71 -12.00
C PHE A 85 5.63 8.04 -12.74
N GLN A 86 5.34 9.15 -12.05
CA GLN A 86 5.46 10.50 -12.64
C GLN A 86 6.90 11.01 -12.69
N ALA A 87 7.80 10.35 -11.97
CA ALA A 87 9.24 10.58 -12.01
C ALA A 87 9.97 9.28 -12.33
N THR A 88 11.23 9.35 -12.71
CA THR A 88 12.05 8.16 -12.99
C THR A 88 12.15 7.27 -11.75
N PRO A 89 11.67 6.02 -11.79
CA PRO A 89 11.87 5.09 -10.68
C PRO A 89 13.36 4.75 -10.54
N VAL A 90 13.83 4.64 -9.30
CA VAL A 90 15.21 4.24 -9.00
C VAL A 90 15.20 2.80 -8.52
N PHE A 91 15.90 1.94 -9.24
CA PHE A 91 16.11 0.53 -8.88
C PHE A 91 17.56 0.34 -8.42
N PRO A 92 17.82 -0.36 -7.30
CA PRO A 92 19.20 -0.71 -6.93
C PRO A 92 19.86 -1.55 -8.02
N ASP A 93 21.20 -1.46 -8.13
CA ASP A 93 21.96 -2.26 -9.10
C ASP A 93 21.66 -3.76 -8.97
N GLY A 94 21.36 -4.40 -10.08
CA GLY A 94 21.04 -5.81 -10.15
C GLY A 94 19.62 -6.21 -9.66
N SER A 95 18.79 -5.22 -9.29
CA SER A 95 17.43 -5.51 -8.81
C SER A 95 16.40 -5.72 -9.92
N LEU A 96 16.70 -5.29 -11.15
CA LEU A 96 15.85 -5.48 -12.32
C LEU A 96 16.53 -6.46 -13.28
N ALA A 97 15.97 -7.66 -13.45
CA ALA A 97 16.49 -8.62 -14.42
C ALA A 97 16.03 -8.26 -15.85
N VAL A 98 16.89 -8.50 -16.86
CA VAL A 98 16.50 -8.29 -18.27
C VAL A 98 15.29 -9.16 -18.65
N ALA A 99 15.15 -10.35 -18.03
CA ALA A 99 14.01 -11.23 -18.24
C ALA A 99 12.67 -10.64 -17.75
N ASP A 100 12.70 -9.62 -16.89
CA ASP A 100 11.49 -8.95 -16.39
C ASP A 100 11.05 -7.79 -17.31
N LEU A 101 11.83 -7.50 -18.35
CA LEU A 101 11.51 -6.48 -19.36
C LEU A 101 10.83 -7.14 -20.56
N ASP A 102 9.58 -6.78 -20.83
CA ASP A 102 8.89 -7.16 -22.07
C ASP A 102 9.37 -6.29 -23.23
N ILE A 103 10.44 -6.73 -23.87
CA ILE A 103 11.05 -6.03 -25.02
C ILE A 103 10.24 -6.30 -26.30
N ASP A 104 9.58 -7.46 -26.41
CA ASP A 104 8.76 -7.83 -27.56
C ASP A 104 7.45 -7.02 -27.65
N GLY A 105 6.98 -6.45 -26.53
CA GLY A 105 5.81 -5.58 -26.48
C GLY A 105 6.06 -4.16 -27.02
N ALA A 106 7.29 -3.81 -27.35
CA ALA A 106 7.62 -2.50 -27.89
C ALA A 106 7.17 -2.38 -29.36
N THR A 107 6.80 -1.14 -29.76
CA THR A 107 6.52 -0.85 -31.16
C THR A 107 7.82 -0.99 -31.98
N ASP A 108 7.73 -1.71 -33.12
CA ASP A 108 8.86 -1.79 -34.05
C ASP A 108 9.36 -0.39 -34.42
N ILE A 109 10.67 -0.21 -34.37
CA ILE A 109 11.34 1.06 -34.69
C ILE A 109 10.99 1.55 -36.10
N GLY A 110 10.70 0.62 -37.05
CA GLY A 110 10.28 0.93 -38.40
C GLY A 110 11.31 1.71 -39.25
N ALA A 111 12.55 1.82 -38.76
CA ALA A 111 13.63 2.57 -39.37
C ALA A 111 14.96 1.83 -39.21
N ALA A 112 15.98 2.23 -39.98
CA ALA A 112 17.33 1.71 -39.80
C ALA A 112 17.94 2.18 -38.48
N ILE A 113 18.67 1.29 -37.81
CA ILE A 113 19.45 1.60 -36.60
C ILE A 113 20.52 2.62 -36.96
N VAL A 114 20.63 3.69 -36.17
CA VAL A 114 21.58 4.79 -36.34
C VAL A 114 22.43 4.97 -35.06
N ASP A 115 23.51 5.75 -35.12
CA ASP A 115 24.46 5.95 -34.01
C ASP A 115 23.85 6.51 -32.74
N ALA A 116 22.65 7.11 -32.81
CA ALA A 116 21.93 7.65 -31.65
C ALA A 116 21.11 6.58 -30.89
N ASP A 117 20.94 5.39 -31.45
CA ASP A 117 20.14 4.33 -30.84
C ASP A 117 20.90 3.63 -29.72
N LEU A 118 20.20 3.34 -28.63
CA LEU A 118 20.75 2.65 -27.47
C LEU A 118 20.31 1.19 -27.45
N PHE A 119 21.23 0.31 -27.16
CA PHE A 119 20.96 -1.13 -27.04
C PHE A 119 21.24 -1.62 -25.63
N ILE A 120 20.43 -2.56 -25.15
CA ILE A 120 20.72 -3.33 -23.96
C ILE A 120 21.44 -4.60 -24.43
N ILE A 121 22.68 -4.80 -23.98
CA ILE A 121 23.50 -5.97 -24.32
C ILE A 121 23.89 -6.67 -23.02
N ASP A 122 23.64 -7.99 -22.96
CA ASP A 122 24.21 -8.86 -21.93
C ASP A 122 25.49 -9.49 -22.50
N ASP A 123 26.64 -9.21 -21.93
CA ASP A 123 27.94 -9.76 -22.35
C ASP A 123 28.22 -11.16 -21.79
N GLY A 124 27.27 -11.73 -21.01
CA GLY A 124 27.35 -13.07 -20.45
C GLY A 124 28.38 -13.26 -19.32
N ALA A 125 29.05 -12.21 -18.91
CA ALA A 125 30.19 -12.29 -17.97
C ALA A 125 29.81 -12.05 -16.49
N GLY A 126 28.53 -12.02 -16.15
CA GLY A 126 28.05 -11.88 -14.77
C GLY A 126 28.40 -10.53 -14.11
N GLY A 127 28.51 -9.48 -14.91
CA GLY A 127 28.77 -8.11 -14.46
C GLY A 127 27.58 -7.18 -14.67
N THR A 128 27.73 -5.93 -14.27
CA THR A 128 26.74 -4.88 -14.55
C THR A 128 26.59 -4.65 -16.04
N ASN A 129 25.34 -4.74 -16.54
CA ASN A 129 25.01 -4.36 -17.93
C ASN A 129 25.43 -2.90 -18.18
N ARG A 130 26.11 -2.67 -19.26
CA ARG A 130 26.57 -1.33 -19.66
C ARG A 130 25.94 -0.92 -20.98
#